data_2b07d7ccf4f3512c0bf7cb71d3675a1f
#
_entry.id   2b07d7ccf4f3512c0bf7cb71d3675a1f
#
_cell.length_a   1.000
_cell.length_b   1.000
_cell.length_c   1.000
_cell.angle_alpha   90.00
_cell.angle_beta   90.00
_cell.angle_gamma   90.00
#
_symmetry.space_group_name_H-M   'P 1'
#
loop_
_entity.id
_entity.type
_entity.pdbx_description
1 polymer ?
#
loop_
_entity_poly.entity_id
_entity_poly.type
_entity_poly.pdbx_seq_one_letter_code
_entity_poly.pdbx_strand_id
1 'polypeptide(L)'
;MTPTFRIAEIDISESPVVLRMPFRFGVVTLRQCHEAHIRVRIETPDGRSAWGATAEMIVPKWFDKNPHLSDAQNFDQQRDVLRLAREAYLAESRPQSAFGHFAAHHESHLRVCARHGHNPLLANYGPALIDKAVLDALCRLLACSFIKRYRPIQWASMPATLLLPVWTGRPFCPGFSLLTASTPATP
;
A
#
# COMPACT_ATOMS: atom_id res chain seq x y z
N MET A 1 -22.18 1.17 -8.29
CA MET A 1 -21.02 1.62 -9.12
C MET A 1 -19.81 1.82 -8.24
N THR A 2 -18.62 1.43 -8.71
CA THR A 2 -17.36 1.71 -8.02
C THR A 2 -17.04 3.20 -8.18
N PRO A 3 -16.81 3.96 -7.09
CA PRO A 3 -16.48 5.37 -7.18
C PRO A 3 -15.15 5.57 -7.91
N THR A 4 -15.14 6.58 -8.79
CA THR A 4 -13.93 7.03 -9.49
C THR A 4 -13.54 8.42 -9.01
N PHE A 5 -12.25 8.71 -8.96
CA PHE A 5 -11.68 9.96 -8.49
C PHE A 5 -10.30 10.17 -9.12
N ARG A 6 -9.80 11.40 -9.10
CA ARG A 6 -8.41 11.70 -9.37
C ARG A 6 -7.64 11.90 -8.05
N ILE A 7 -6.37 11.64 -8.06
CA ILE A 7 -5.47 12.00 -6.98
C ILE A 7 -5.00 13.42 -7.25
N ALA A 8 -5.43 14.35 -6.41
CA ALA A 8 -5.18 15.76 -6.61
C ALA A 8 -3.90 16.24 -5.94
N GLU A 9 -3.50 15.57 -4.84
CA GLU A 9 -2.36 15.99 -4.03
C GLU A 9 -1.81 14.83 -3.22
N ILE A 10 -0.48 14.77 -3.08
CA ILE A 10 0.21 13.80 -2.21
C ILE A 10 1.30 14.57 -1.45
N ASP A 11 1.14 14.64 -0.12
CA ASP A 11 2.15 15.17 0.79
C ASP A 11 2.93 14.01 1.42
N ILE A 12 4.25 14.18 1.52
CA ILE A 12 5.14 13.24 2.19
C ILE A 12 5.97 14.01 3.20
N SER A 13 5.98 13.53 4.44
CA SER A 13 6.83 14.05 5.50
C SER A 13 7.39 12.91 6.34
N GLU A 14 8.41 13.19 7.14
CA GLU A 14 9.03 12.21 8.02
C GLU A 14 9.16 12.76 9.43
N SER A 15 9.09 11.88 10.41
CA SER A 15 9.43 12.18 11.80
C SER A 15 10.40 11.13 12.36
N PRO A 16 11.35 11.54 13.24
CA PRO A 16 12.21 10.59 13.93
C PRO A 16 11.40 9.79 14.96
N VAL A 17 11.68 8.50 15.04
CA VAL A 17 11.07 7.58 16.02
C VAL A 17 12.17 6.91 16.82
N VAL A 18 12.07 6.99 18.15
CA VAL A 18 12.92 6.24 19.08
C VAL A 18 12.05 5.16 19.72
N LEU A 19 12.46 3.91 19.57
CA LEU A 19 11.72 2.79 20.12
C LEU A 19 11.96 2.67 21.63
N ARG A 20 10.90 2.56 22.41
CA ARG A 20 10.97 2.34 23.85
C ARG A 20 11.72 1.04 24.19
N MET A 21 11.55 0.00 23.38
CA MET A 21 12.29 -1.25 23.44
C MET A 21 12.94 -1.55 22.11
N PRO A 22 14.21 -1.98 22.08
CA PRO A 22 14.84 -2.41 20.84
C PRO A 22 14.07 -3.55 20.19
N PHE A 23 13.87 -3.46 18.89
CA PHE A 23 13.23 -4.49 18.09
C PHE A 23 14.27 -5.19 17.24
N ARG A 24 14.44 -6.51 17.43
CA ARG A 24 15.40 -7.31 16.66
C ARG A 24 14.70 -8.17 15.62
N PHE A 25 15.19 -8.10 14.39
CA PHE A 25 14.80 -8.99 13.31
C PHE A 25 16.02 -9.31 12.43
N GLY A 26 16.22 -10.58 12.12
CA GLY A 26 17.42 -11.03 11.40
C GLY A 26 18.69 -10.53 12.06
N VAL A 27 19.51 -9.81 11.30
CA VAL A 27 20.79 -9.22 11.74
C VAL A 27 20.65 -7.81 12.30
N VAL A 28 19.47 -7.19 12.19
CA VAL A 28 19.22 -5.81 12.58
C VAL A 28 18.65 -5.74 13.99
N THR A 29 19.16 -4.80 14.81
CA THR A 29 18.53 -4.38 16.05
C THR A 29 18.12 -2.93 15.91
N LEU A 30 16.83 -2.70 15.67
CA LEU A 30 16.27 -1.39 15.49
C LEU A 30 16.08 -0.72 16.86
N ARG A 31 16.68 0.44 17.05
CA ARG A 31 16.52 1.32 18.25
C ARG A 31 15.87 2.64 17.90
N GLN A 32 16.13 3.11 16.69
CA GLN A 32 15.58 4.34 16.13
C GLN A 32 15.42 4.18 14.63
N CYS A 33 14.45 4.86 14.06
CA CYS A 33 14.20 4.94 12.63
C CYS A 33 13.50 6.25 12.29
N HIS A 34 13.07 6.39 11.06
CA HIS A 34 12.15 7.44 10.65
C HIS A 34 10.78 6.81 10.38
N GLU A 35 9.71 7.57 10.59
CA GLU A 35 8.36 7.22 10.16
C GLU A 35 7.97 8.14 9.02
N ALA A 36 7.63 7.56 7.87
CA ALA A 36 7.10 8.29 6.74
C ALA A 36 5.59 8.50 6.92
N HIS A 37 5.14 9.73 6.79
CA HIS A 37 3.74 10.12 6.83
C HIS A 37 3.31 10.54 5.44
N ILE A 38 2.28 9.90 4.91
CA ILE A 38 1.73 10.19 3.60
C ILE A 38 0.30 10.68 3.74
N ARG A 39 -0.01 11.83 3.13
CA ARG A 39 -1.37 12.35 3.00
C ARG A 39 -1.74 12.42 1.53
N VAL A 40 -2.93 11.98 1.20
CA VAL A 40 -3.45 12.01 -0.16
C VAL A 40 -4.79 12.72 -0.19
N ARG A 41 -4.96 13.67 -1.11
CA ARG A 41 -6.25 14.28 -1.42
C ARG A 41 -6.81 13.69 -2.71
N ILE A 42 -7.97 13.09 -2.59
CA ILE A 42 -8.73 12.61 -3.74
C ILE A 42 -9.87 13.59 -4.07
N GLU A 43 -10.26 13.61 -5.36
CA GLU A 43 -11.34 14.48 -5.84
C GLU A 43 -12.17 13.73 -6.88
N THR A 44 -13.47 13.69 -6.66
CA THR A 44 -14.45 13.05 -7.55
C THR A 44 -14.89 13.99 -8.68
N PRO A 45 -15.41 13.47 -9.81
CA PRO A 45 -15.89 14.29 -10.93
C PRO A 45 -17.02 15.26 -10.55
N ASP A 46 -17.78 14.97 -9.47
CA ASP A 46 -18.82 15.85 -8.94
C ASP A 46 -18.29 16.93 -7.97
N GLY A 47 -16.96 17.05 -7.83
CA GLY A 47 -16.30 18.10 -7.05
C GLY A 47 -16.13 17.81 -5.55
N ARG A 48 -16.58 16.68 -5.05
CA ARG A 48 -16.33 16.27 -3.65
C ARG A 48 -14.87 15.87 -3.49
N SER A 49 -14.28 16.19 -2.34
CA SER A 49 -12.92 15.83 -2.03
C SER A 49 -12.78 15.35 -0.59
N ALA A 50 -11.74 14.55 -0.34
CA ALA A 50 -11.36 14.14 1.01
C ALA A 50 -9.84 13.91 1.09
N TRP A 51 -9.29 14.14 2.28
CA TRP A 51 -7.95 13.74 2.65
C TRP A 51 -7.96 12.39 3.33
N GLY A 52 -6.96 11.57 3.02
CA GLY A 52 -6.64 10.36 3.76
C GLY A 52 -5.17 10.36 4.12
N ALA A 53 -4.81 9.52 5.08
CA ALA A 53 -3.44 9.45 5.58
C ALA A 53 -3.02 8.02 5.92
N THR A 54 -1.72 7.80 5.89
CA THR A 54 -1.07 6.61 6.42
C THR A 54 0.28 6.97 7.00
N ALA A 55 0.82 6.10 7.85
CA ALA A 55 2.19 6.18 8.32
C ALA A 55 2.83 4.79 8.31
N GLU A 56 4.15 4.75 8.05
CA GLU A 56 4.92 3.51 8.05
C GLU A 56 6.37 3.80 8.43
N MET A 57 6.95 2.94 9.24
CA MET A 57 8.37 3.07 9.59
C MET A 57 9.26 2.74 8.38
N ILE A 58 10.29 3.56 8.19
CA ILE A 58 11.38 3.31 7.26
C ILE A 58 12.38 2.40 7.98
N VAL A 59 12.46 1.13 7.55
CA VAL A 59 13.20 0.08 8.28
C VAL A 59 14.32 -0.48 7.41
N PRO A 60 15.59 -0.46 7.87
CA PRO A 60 16.70 -0.99 7.09
C PRO A 60 16.63 -2.52 7.00
N LYS A 61 17.16 -3.10 5.92
CA LYS A 61 17.24 -4.55 5.69
C LYS A 61 15.90 -5.30 5.65
N TRP A 62 14.77 -4.59 5.64
CA TRP A 62 13.45 -5.22 5.52
C TRP A 62 13.13 -5.57 4.06
N PHE A 63 13.33 -4.63 3.16
CA PHE A 63 13.04 -4.78 1.72
C PHE A 63 14.27 -5.15 0.90
N ASP A 64 15.45 -4.67 1.29
CA ASP A 64 16.72 -5.00 0.65
C ASP A 64 17.71 -5.49 1.72
N LYS A 65 18.03 -6.78 1.64
CA LYS A 65 18.93 -7.47 2.58
C LYS A 65 20.40 -7.44 2.14
N ASN A 66 20.77 -6.66 1.12
CA ASN A 66 22.14 -6.54 0.66
C ASN A 66 23.06 -6.10 1.82
N PRO A 67 24.05 -6.94 2.23
CA PRO A 67 24.90 -6.65 3.37
C PRO A 67 25.86 -5.48 3.12
N HIS A 68 26.11 -5.14 1.86
CA HIS A 68 27.00 -4.04 1.48
C HIS A 68 26.36 -2.65 1.60
N LEU A 69 25.04 -2.58 1.75
CA LEU A 69 24.35 -1.32 1.98
C LEU A 69 24.34 -0.97 3.48
N SER A 70 24.62 0.27 3.80
CA SER A 70 24.42 0.81 5.16
C SER A 70 22.91 0.99 5.45
N ASP A 71 22.57 1.18 6.73
CA ASP A 71 21.19 1.49 7.12
C ASP A 71 20.70 2.81 6.51
N ALA A 72 21.58 3.82 6.44
CA ALA A 72 21.27 5.09 5.77
C ALA A 72 20.93 4.90 4.29
N GLN A 73 21.70 4.09 3.57
CA GLN A 73 21.41 3.78 2.17
C GLN A 73 20.08 3.02 2.01
N ASN A 74 19.72 2.13 2.94
CA ASN A 74 18.41 1.49 2.91
C ASN A 74 17.27 2.48 3.17
N PHE A 75 17.45 3.46 4.04
CA PHE A 75 16.47 4.54 4.24
C PHE A 75 16.31 5.37 2.96
N ASP A 76 17.41 5.73 2.31
CA ASP A 76 17.38 6.52 1.07
C ASP A 76 16.71 5.75 -0.09
N GLN A 77 16.92 4.44 -0.19
CA GLN A 77 16.20 3.61 -1.15
C GLN A 77 14.68 3.66 -0.94
N GLN A 78 14.20 3.57 0.32
CA GLN A 78 12.77 3.64 0.64
C GLN A 78 12.18 5.02 0.34
N ARG A 79 12.94 6.10 0.59
CA ARG A 79 12.57 7.47 0.22
C ARG A 79 12.46 7.63 -1.30
N ASP A 80 13.44 7.08 -2.05
CA ASP A 80 13.46 7.19 -3.50
C ASP A 80 12.25 6.47 -4.14
N VAL A 81 11.95 5.24 -3.75
CA VAL A 81 10.80 4.52 -4.30
C VAL A 81 9.46 5.19 -3.93
N LEU A 82 9.37 5.82 -2.77
CA LEU A 82 8.18 6.58 -2.37
C LEU A 82 8.04 7.85 -3.21
N ARG A 83 9.14 8.58 -3.48
CA ARG A 83 9.16 9.74 -4.38
C ARG A 83 8.75 9.36 -5.81
N LEU A 84 9.32 8.27 -6.36
CA LEU A 84 8.99 7.77 -7.68
C LEU A 84 7.51 7.36 -7.79
N ALA A 85 6.97 6.71 -6.76
CA ALA A 85 5.55 6.38 -6.70
C ALA A 85 4.68 7.64 -6.67
N ARG A 86 5.03 8.64 -5.84
CA ARG A 86 4.31 9.92 -5.80
C ARG A 86 4.22 10.57 -7.18
N GLU A 87 5.35 10.64 -7.90
CA GLU A 87 5.41 11.22 -9.24
C GLU A 87 4.51 10.47 -10.22
N ALA A 88 4.53 9.13 -10.20
CA ALA A 88 3.69 8.30 -11.06
C ALA A 88 2.20 8.52 -10.80
N TYR A 89 1.78 8.53 -9.53
CA TYR A 89 0.37 8.71 -9.17
C TYR A 89 -0.15 10.10 -9.49
N LEU A 90 0.65 11.15 -9.32
CA LEU A 90 0.27 12.53 -9.67
C LEU A 90 0.26 12.80 -11.19
N ALA A 91 0.98 12.00 -11.97
CA ALA A 91 0.98 12.14 -13.43
C ALA A 91 -0.36 11.68 -14.07
N GLU A 92 -1.16 10.83 -13.39
CA GLU A 92 -2.44 10.38 -13.89
C GLU A 92 -3.55 11.36 -13.50
N SER A 93 -4.04 12.11 -14.49
CA SER A 93 -5.10 13.10 -14.28
C SER A 93 -6.52 12.55 -14.45
N ARG A 94 -6.67 11.37 -15.06
CA ARG A 94 -7.98 10.76 -15.33
C ARG A 94 -8.57 10.15 -14.05
N PRO A 95 -9.88 10.33 -13.81
CA PRO A 95 -10.54 9.66 -12.70
C PRO A 95 -10.51 8.14 -12.86
N GLN A 96 -10.00 7.46 -11.83
CA GLN A 96 -9.90 6.00 -11.75
C GLN A 96 -10.55 5.49 -10.46
N SER A 97 -10.83 4.18 -10.39
CA SER A 97 -11.09 3.53 -9.11
C SER A 97 -9.80 3.45 -8.29
N ALA A 98 -9.89 3.15 -6.99
CA ALA A 98 -8.69 2.95 -6.15
C ALA A 98 -7.75 1.90 -6.75
N PHE A 99 -8.27 0.76 -7.18
CA PHE A 99 -7.48 -0.27 -7.88
C PHE A 99 -7.01 0.21 -9.26
N GLY A 100 -7.80 1.01 -9.95
CA GLY A 100 -7.45 1.56 -11.27
C GLY A 100 -6.19 2.43 -11.21
N HIS A 101 -6.03 3.25 -10.17
CA HIS A 101 -4.80 4.03 -9.95
C HIS A 101 -3.58 3.13 -9.79
N PHE A 102 -3.66 2.11 -8.95
CA PHE A 102 -2.58 1.13 -8.80
C PHE A 102 -2.26 0.45 -10.15
N ALA A 103 -3.26 -0.12 -10.81
CA ALA A 103 -3.08 -0.89 -12.04
C ALA A 103 -2.48 -0.06 -13.18
N ALA A 104 -2.84 1.23 -13.28
CA ALA A 104 -2.33 2.13 -14.32
C ALA A 104 -0.80 2.35 -14.22
N HIS A 105 -0.24 2.26 -13.02
CA HIS A 105 1.16 2.64 -12.78
C HIS A 105 2.07 1.48 -12.42
N HIS A 106 1.55 0.37 -11.91
CA HIS A 106 2.33 -0.68 -11.28
C HIS A 106 3.51 -1.17 -12.14
N GLU A 107 3.26 -1.62 -13.37
CA GLU A 107 4.32 -2.13 -14.22
C GLU A 107 5.36 -1.06 -14.63
N SER A 108 4.89 0.15 -14.96
CA SER A 108 5.79 1.24 -15.33
C SER A 108 6.64 1.68 -14.14
N HIS A 109 6.08 1.72 -12.94
CA HIS A 109 6.77 2.03 -11.71
C HIS A 109 7.85 0.98 -11.40
N LEU A 110 7.55 -0.32 -11.52
CA LEU A 110 8.56 -1.37 -11.34
C LEU A 110 9.73 -1.22 -12.32
N ARG A 111 9.45 -0.89 -13.60
CA ARG A 111 10.50 -0.65 -14.59
C ARG A 111 11.35 0.58 -14.26
N VAL A 112 10.73 1.66 -13.75
CA VAL A 112 11.47 2.85 -13.30
C VAL A 112 12.36 2.50 -12.11
N CYS A 113 11.81 1.87 -11.09
CA CYS A 113 12.56 1.46 -9.90
C CYS A 113 13.72 0.52 -10.24
N ALA A 114 13.53 -0.42 -11.17
CA ALA A 114 14.61 -1.30 -11.63
C ALA A 114 15.77 -0.54 -12.28
N ARG A 115 15.49 0.54 -13.04
CA ARG A 115 16.55 1.41 -13.60
C ARG A 115 17.32 2.20 -12.52
N HIS A 116 16.70 2.44 -11.37
CA HIS A 116 17.32 3.01 -10.18
C HIS A 116 18.05 1.96 -9.31
N GLY A 117 18.08 0.69 -9.75
CA GLY A 117 18.71 -0.39 -9.01
C GLY A 117 17.91 -0.95 -7.82
N HIS A 118 16.60 -0.62 -7.75
CA HIS A 118 15.72 -1.10 -6.70
C HIS A 118 15.11 -2.46 -7.06
N ASN A 119 15.09 -3.37 -6.09
CA ASN A 119 14.45 -4.67 -6.26
C ASN A 119 12.90 -4.54 -6.26
N PRO A 120 12.16 -5.53 -6.82
CA PRO A 120 10.70 -5.45 -6.94
C PRO A 120 9.95 -5.35 -5.59
N LEU A 121 10.48 -5.96 -4.52
CA LEU A 121 9.86 -5.88 -3.21
C LEU A 121 9.93 -4.45 -2.65
N LEU A 122 11.12 -3.84 -2.71
CA LEU A 122 11.34 -2.46 -2.31
C LEU A 122 10.50 -1.49 -3.16
N ALA A 123 10.43 -1.71 -4.48
CA ALA A 123 9.66 -0.86 -5.40
C ALA A 123 8.18 -0.76 -5.01
N ASN A 124 7.61 -1.81 -4.42
CA ASN A 124 6.21 -1.80 -3.98
C ASN A 124 5.97 -1.04 -2.66
N TYR A 125 7.01 -0.63 -1.94
CA TYR A 125 6.85 0.14 -0.69
C TYR A 125 6.11 1.47 -0.92
N GLY A 126 6.52 2.25 -1.93
CA GLY A 126 5.89 3.53 -2.26
C GLY A 126 4.40 3.42 -2.62
N PRO A 127 4.03 2.60 -3.63
CA PRO A 127 2.63 2.36 -3.97
C PRO A 127 1.79 1.87 -2.79
N ALA A 128 2.30 0.95 -1.97
CA ALA A 128 1.57 0.42 -0.82
C ALA A 128 1.19 1.50 0.21
N LEU A 129 2.06 2.49 0.44
CA LEU A 129 1.76 3.61 1.33
C LEU A 129 0.72 4.55 0.72
N ILE A 130 0.90 4.91 -0.55
CA ILE A 130 -0.04 5.81 -1.24
C ILE A 130 -1.42 5.16 -1.30
N ASP A 131 -1.52 3.87 -1.65
CA ASP A 131 -2.80 3.15 -1.72
C ASP A 131 -3.51 3.08 -0.37
N LYS A 132 -2.78 2.89 0.73
CA LYS A 132 -3.37 2.95 2.09
C LYS A 132 -3.99 4.32 2.37
N ALA A 133 -3.29 5.40 2.02
CA ALA A 133 -3.81 6.76 2.20
C ALA A 133 -5.01 7.06 1.25
N VAL A 134 -4.97 6.55 0.02
CA VAL A 134 -6.11 6.63 -0.93
C VAL A 134 -7.34 5.92 -0.37
N LEU A 135 -7.18 4.73 0.19
CA LEU A 135 -8.29 3.97 0.80
C LEU A 135 -8.88 4.69 2.02
N ASP A 136 -8.04 5.32 2.86
CA ASP A 136 -8.52 6.15 3.98
C ASP A 136 -9.28 7.36 3.46
N ALA A 137 -8.77 8.06 2.45
CA ALA A 137 -9.47 9.19 1.82
C ALA A 137 -10.83 8.77 1.25
N LEU A 138 -10.88 7.63 0.57
CA LEU A 138 -12.13 7.09 0.00
C LEU A 138 -13.13 6.73 1.08
N CYS A 139 -12.70 6.10 2.17
CA CYS A 139 -13.57 5.79 3.31
C CYS A 139 -14.14 7.04 3.96
N ARG A 140 -13.34 8.10 4.11
CA ARG A 140 -13.80 9.41 4.62
C ARG A 140 -14.78 10.08 3.67
N LEU A 141 -14.48 10.09 2.36
CA LEU A 141 -15.38 10.64 1.33
C LEU A 141 -16.77 9.99 1.36
N LEU A 142 -16.81 8.70 1.62
CA LEU A 142 -18.01 7.88 1.62
C LEU A 142 -18.67 7.75 3.01
N ALA A 143 -18.11 8.41 4.03
CA ALA A 143 -18.57 8.35 5.42
C ALA A 143 -18.75 6.89 5.92
N CYS A 144 -17.83 6.00 5.57
CA CYS A 144 -17.90 4.60 5.97
C CYS A 144 -16.55 4.09 6.52
N SER A 145 -16.59 3.13 7.44
CA SER A 145 -15.37 2.50 7.91
C SER A 145 -14.79 1.55 6.85
N PHE A 146 -13.47 1.36 6.87
CA PHE A 146 -12.75 0.42 5.99
C PHE A 146 -13.38 -0.99 6.06
N ILE A 147 -13.68 -1.50 7.25
CA ILE A 147 -14.27 -2.83 7.46
C ILE A 147 -15.64 -2.95 6.78
N LYS A 148 -16.48 -1.93 6.92
CA LYS A 148 -17.81 -1.91 6.27
C LYS A 148 -17.71 -1.87 4.76
N ARG A 149 -16.69 -1.18 4.25
CA ARG A 149 -16.45 -1.04 2.80
C ARG A 149 -15.82 -2.30 2.21
N TYR A 150 -14.90 -2.94 2.95
CA TYR A 150 -14.21 -4.13 2.51
C TYR A 150 -15.12 -5.37 2.40
N ARG A 151 -16.14 -5.49 3.25
CA ARG A 151 -17.11 -6.59 3.18
C ARG A 151 -17.86 -6.71 1.85
N PRO A 152 -18.33 -5.62 1.20
CA PRO A 152 -18.97 -5.67 -0.10
C PRO A 152 -18.03 -5.32 -1.28
N ILE A 153 -16.73 -5.08 -1.07
CA ILE A 153 -15.80 -5.12 -2.19
C ILE A 153 -15.85 -6.54 -2.72
N GLN A 154 -16.84 -6.77 -3.53
CA GLN A 154 -16.93 -7.92 -4.37
C GLN A 154 -15.69 -7.89 -5.25
N TRP A 155 -14.79 -8.79 -5.01
CA TRP A 155 -13.73 -9.18 -5.95
C TRP A 155 -14.31 -9.55 -7.33
N ALA A 156 -15.63 -9.60 -7.44
CA ALA A 156 -16.42 -9.86 -8.65
C ALA A 156 -16.28 -8.83 -9.78
N SER A 157 -15.62 -7.70 -9.54
CA SER A 157 -15.28 -6.77 -10.63
C SER A 157 -13.83 -6.83 -11.09
N MET A 158 -13.02 -7.72 -10.52
CA MET A 158 -11.75 -8.10 -11.18
C MET A 158 -12.09 -9.03 -12.35
N PRO A 159 -11.70 -8.71 -13.59
CA PRO A 159 -11.82 -9.68 -14.68
C PRO A 159 -11.08 -10.96 -14.25
N ALA A 160 -11.73 -12.12 -14.45
CA ALA A 160 -11.19 -13.44 -14.05
C ALA A 160 -9.77 -13.71 -14.59
N THR A 161 -9.34 -12.97 -15.60
CA THR A 161 -7.99 -12.97 -16.17
C THR A 161 -6.93 -12.32 -15.29
N LEU A 162 -7.31 -11.53 -14.28
CA LEU A 162 -6.38 -10.93 -13.31
C LEU A 162 -6.35 -11.68 -11.96
N LEU A 163 -7.21 -12.66 -11.78
CA LEU A 163 -7.02 -13.70 -10.79
C LEU A 163 -5.89 -14.60 -11.31
N LEU A 164 -4.66 -14.16 -11.07
CA LEU A 164 -3.49 -14.98 -11.35
C LEU A 164 -3.72 -16.38 -10.79
N PRO A 165 -3.27 -17.44 -11.48
CA PRO A 165 -3.41 -18.84 -11.05
C PRO A 165 -2.52 -19.18 -9.84
N VAL A 166 -2.36 -18.25 -8.89
CA VAL A 166 -1.52 -18.41 -7.70
C VAL A 166 -2.26 -19.16 -6.59
N TRP A 167 -3.57 -19.42 -6.75
CA TRP A 167 -4.35 -20.14 -5.74
C TRP A 167 -5.13 -21.34 -6.27
N THR A 168 -4.52 -22.16 -7.11
CA THR A 168 -5.00 -23.52 -7.35
C THR A 168 -4.22 -24.50 -6.48
N GLY A 169 -4.74 -24.72 -5.29
CA GLY A 169 -4.62 -25.99 -4.60
C GLY A 169 -3.29 -26.29 -3.93
N ARG A 170 -3.11 -25.83 -2.71
CA ARG A 170 -2.72 -26.60 -1.53
C ARG A 170 -2.69 -25.64 -0.34
N PRO A 171 -3.30 -25.98 0.81
CA PRO A 171 -3.18 -25.16 2.02
C PRO A 171 -1.71 -25.16 2.44
N PHE A 172 -1.17 -23.96 2.64
CA PHE A 172 0.24 -23.74 3.01
C PHE A 172 0.57 -24.23 4.44
N CYS A 173 -0.45 -24.66 5.20
CA CYS A 173 -0.31 -25.36 6.47
C CYS A 173 -1.31 -26.52 6.53
N PRO A 174 -0.87 -27.76 6.62
CA PRO A 174 -1.76 -28.86 7.00
C PRO A 174 -2.17 -28.66 8.46
N GLY A 175 -3.43 -28.33 8.71
CA GLY A 175 -4.00 -28.15 10.05
C GLY A 175 -4.85 -26.89 10.28
N PHE A 176 -4.97 -25.96 9.32
CA PHE A 176 -5.87 -24.83 9.46
C PHE A 176 -7.24 -25.17 8.84
N SER A 177 -8.15 -25.67 9.69
CA SER A 177 -9.57 -25.83 9.34
C SER A 177 -10.25 -24.47 9.45
N LEU A 178 -10.78 -23.94 8.34
CA LEU A 178 -11.71 -22.82 8.38
C LEU A 178 -12.97 -23.28 9.13
N LEU A 179 -13.17 -22.77 10.33
CA LEU A 179 -14.45 -22.89 11.03
C LEU A 179 -15.51 -22.17 10.17
N THR A 180 -16.28 -22.94 9.43
CA THR A 180 -17.52 -22.47 8.81
C THR A 180 -18.48 -22.13 9.95
N ALA A 181 -18.81 -20.84 10.09
CA ALA A 181 -19.86 -20.39 10.99
C ALA A 181 -21.18 -21.03 10.53
N SER A 182 -21.67 -22.01 11.30
CA SER A 182 -22.99 -22.56 11.14
C SER A 182 -24.01 -21.47 11.50
N THR A 183 -24.90 -21.18 10.56
CA THR A 183 -26.10 -20.34 10.77
C THR A 183 -26.97 -21.00 11.86
N PRO A 184 -27.37 -20.29 12.93
CA PRO A 184 -28.35 -20.85 13.86
C PRO A 184 -29.70 -20.93 13.16
N ALA A 185 -30.32 -22.12 13.20
CA ALA A 185 -31.70 -22.30 12.82
C ALA A 185 -32.60 -21.53 13.78
N THR A 186 -33.48 -20.72 13.23
CA THR A 186 -34.56 -20.01 13.95
C THR A 186 -35.68 -21.01 14.29
N PRO A 187 -36.29 -20.93 15.49
CA PRO A 187 -37.45 -21.77 15.86
C PRO A 187 -38.73 -21.38 15.13
#